data_687c462321b0bd1b7f994089d95c5cd3
#
_entry.id   687c462321b0bd1b7f994089d95c5cd3
#
_cell.length_a   1.000
_cell.length_b   1.000
_cell.length_c   1.000
_cell.angle_alpha   90.00
_cell.angle_beta   90.00
_cell.angle_gamma   90.00
#
_symmetry.space_group_name_H-M   'P 1'
#
loop_
_entity.id
_entity.type
_entity.pdbx_description
1 polymer ?
#
loop_
_entity_poly.entity_id
_entity_poly.type
_entity_poly.pdbx_seq_one_letter_code
_entity_poly.pdbx_strand_id
1 'polypeptide(L)'
;MAWSVPCRRLQNIHNSVEQYPAMKKIQVLFHDAGGGHRNAAVALQTVISQQNRGWQVELVQFQELTDHLDVLRKLTGIRIQEQYNTLLRNGWTLGATQLLRVLQTTIRIFHRPLVKLLAGHFRNSDADLLVSVIPHFNQEIAEAWKLVHPDKAFVTLITDIADFPPHFWIESAENQYVICGSEKAAQQARAIGKNATHIFQTSGMILRPDFYLPDNSDPLAIRKELGLQTVLPTGMLLFGGFGSKVMLEIVEQLDAARLPLQLIVICGRNEKLAETFRGRKWNLPLHIVGFTKEVHRLMHAANFLVGKPGPGSVAEAMMRKLPVILECNAWTLPQERYNTEWVREKRVGIVLRNFRQIVGGVKQLLEPATLAEFRRNVAALENRAIFEVPEIFAKLLGEESRPD
;
A
#
# COMPACT_ATOMS: atom_id res chain seq x y z
N MET A 1 31.47 72.41 -37.85
CA MET A 1 30.27 72.30 -36.97
C MET A 1 30.27 70.89 -36.37
N ALA A 2 30.68 70.78 -35.12
CA ALA A 2 30.79 69.55 -34.39
C ALA A 2 29.50 69.37 -33.59
N TRP A 3 28.88 68.20 -33.75
CA TRP A 3 27.71 67.83 -32.93
C TRP A 3 28.19 66.84 -31.86
N SER A 4 28.13 67.30 -30.63
CA SER A 4 28.39 66.50 -29.42
C SER A 4 27.13 65.71 -29.06
N VAL A 5 27.27 64.37 -28.91
CA VAL A 5 26.24 63.46 -28.39
C VAL A 5 26.51 63.25 -26.90
N PRO A 6 25.49 63.45 -26.01
CA PRO A 6 25.68 63.25 -24.57
C PRO A 6 25.68 61.77 -24.20
N CYS A 7 26.71 61.37 -23.44
CA CYS A 7 26.85 60.06 -22.82
C CYS A 7 25.76 59.84 -21.76
N ARG A 8 24.74 59.02 -22.03
CA ARG A 8 23.78 58.52 -21.02
C ARG A 8 24.43 57.45 -20.15
N ARG A 9 24.42 57.73 -18.86
CA ARG A 9 24.80 56.78 -17.79
C ARG A 9 24.02 55.45 -17.94
N LEU A 10 24.74 54.35 -18.06
CA LEU A 10 24.22 53.01 -17.81
C LEU A 10 24.00 52.89 -16.30
N GLN A 11 22.76 53.05 -15.87
CA GLN A 11 22.33 52.75 -14.51
C GLN A 11 22.22 51.25 -14.35
N ASN A 12 22.84 50.78 -13.31
CA ASN A 12 22.75 49.49 -12.64
C ASN A 12 21.55 48.63 -13.00
N ILE A 13 21.74 47.61 -13.82
CA ILE A 13 20.90 46.42 -13.81
C ILE A 13 21.39 45.58 -12.61
N HIS A 14 20.71 45.77 -11.49
CA HIS A 14 20.80 44.80 -10.41
C HIS A 14 20.32 43.46 -10.98
N ASN A 15 21.25 42.53 -11.20
CA ASN A 15 20.95 41.13 -11.35
C ASN A 15 20.29 40.69 -10.06
N SER A 16 18.98 40.65 -10.00
CA SER A 16 18.23 39.81 -9.12
C SER A 16 18.53 38.39 -9.60
N VAL A 17 19.54 37.76 -9.00
CA VAL A 17 19.69 36.32 -9.04
C VAL A 17 18.42 35.78 -8.40
N GLU A 18 17.49 35.32 -9.21
CA GLU A 18 16.39 34.49 -8.74
C GLU A 18 17.06 33.32 -8.01
N GLN A 19 17.11 33.39 -6.69
CA GLN A 19 17.45 32.25 -5.86
C GLN A 19 16.33 31.21 -6.07
N TYR A 20 16.56 30.28 -6.99
CA TYR A 20 15.71 29.09 -7.03
C TYR A 20 15.71 28.48 -5.63
N PRO A 21 14.54 28.25 -5.04
CA PRO A 21 14.46 27.66 -3.71
C PRO A 21 15.26 26.36 -3.73
N ALA A 22 16.10 26.15 -2.69
CA ALA A 22 16.92 24.96 -2.59
C ALA A 22 16.02 23.73 -2.70
N MET A 23 16.41 22.78 -3.56
CA MET A 23 15.66 21.56 -3.82
C MET A 23 15.48 20.79 -2.51
N LYS A 24 14.21 20.56 -2.11
CA LYS A 24 13.89 19.81 -0.90
C LYS A 24 14.15 18.32 -1.09
N LYS A 25 14.65 17.67 -0.06
CA LYS A 25 14.96 16.24 -0.07
C LYS A 25 14.03 15.48 0.86
N ILE A 26 13.39 14.45 0.34
CA ILE A 26 12.48 13.55 1.08
C ILE A 26 13.09 12.16 1.06
N GLN A 27 13.36 11.60 2.23
CA GLN A 27 13.85 10.24 2.36
C GLN A 27 12.69 9.32 2.79
N VAL A 28 12.42 8.27 2.00
CA VAL A 28 11.32 7.33 2.25
C VAL A 28 11.88 5.97 2.62
N LEU A 29 11.65 5.57 3.87
CA LEU A 29 12.03 4.25 4.38
C LEU A 29 10.95 3.22 4.00
N PHE A 30 11.35 2.11 3.39
CA PHE A 30 10.43 1.03 3.03
C PHE A 30 11.01 -0.35 3.31
N HIS A 31 10.12 -1.35 3.41
CA HIS A 31 10.46 -2.77 3.41
C HIS A 31 10.11 -3.43 2.08
N ASP A 32 10.92 -4.38 1.63
CA ASP A 32 10.61 -5.23 0.47
C ASP A 32 9.89 -6.53 0.91
N ALA A 33 8.93 -6.39 1.83
CA ALA A 33 8.11 -7.48 2.33
C ALA A 33 6.69 -7.38 1.76
N GLY A 34 6.22 -8.45 1.09
CA GLY A 34 4.86 -8.52 0.55
C GLY A 34 4.52 -7.56 -0.60
N GLY A 35 5.40 -6.63 -0.95
CA GLY A 35 5.27 -5.69 -2.06
C GLY A 35 4.45 -4.42 -1.78
N GLY A 36 3.59 -4.38 -0.77
CA GLY A 36 2.72 -3.22 -0.48
C GLY A 36 3.50 -1.96 -0.12
N HIS A 37 4.43 -2.06 0.82
CA HIS A 37 5.26 -0.95 1.29
C HIS A 37 6.13 -0.35 0.18
N ARG A 38 6.82 -1.23 -0.58
CA ARG A 38 7.61 -0.81 -1.74
C ARG A 38 6.76 -0.12 -2.80
N ASN A 39 5.57 -0.65 -3.11
CA ASN A 39 4.67 -0.06 -4.09
C ASN A 39 4.21 1.34 -3.66
N ALA A 40 3.92 1.56 -2.38
CA ALA A 40 3.57 2.87 -1.84
C ALA A 40 4.74 3.87 -1.97
N ALA A 41 5.96 3.45 -1.59
CA ALA A 41 7.16 4.30 -1.71
C ALA A 41 7.46 4.69 -3.17
N VAL A 42 7.42 3.72 -4.10
CA VAL A 42 7.63 3.96 -5.54
C VAL A 42 6.51 4.82 -6.13
N ALA A 43 5.26 4.61 -5.72
CA ALA A 43 4.14 5.42 -6.17
C ALA A 43 4.31 6.90 -5.77
N LEU A 44 4.70 7.16 -4.51
CA LEU A 44 5.02 8.52 -4.05
C LEU A 44 6.14 9.16 -4.86
N GLN A 45 7.27 8.47 -5.02
CA GLN A 45 8.39 8.98 -5.81
C GLN A 45 7.95 9.33 -7.24
N THR A 46 7.15 8.46 -7.86
CA THR A 46 6.67 8.66 -9.23
C THR A 46 5.79 9.91 -9.33
N VAL A 47 4.79 10.06 -8.45
CA VAL A 47 3.86 11.20 -8.51
C VAL A 47 4.55 12.52 -8.15
N ILE A 48 5.41 12.53 -7.13
CA ILE A 48 6.17 13.73 -6.76
C ILE A 48 7.06 14.18 -7.93
N SER A 49 7.72 13.23 -8.60
CA SER A 49 8.50 13.54 -9.82
C SER A 49 7.62 14.13 -10.95
N GLN A 50 6.43 13.57 -11.17
CA GLN A 50 5.50 14.06 -12.20
C GLN A 50 4.94 15.45 -11.89
N GLN A 51 4.77 15.78 -10.60
CA GLN A 51 4.28 17.10 -10.17
C GLN A 51 5.33 18.22 -10.29
N ASN A 52 6.58 17.91 -10.62
CA ASN A 52 7.68 18.90 -10.76
C ASN A 52 7.75 19.90 -9.58
N ARG A 53 7.66 19.37 -8.33
CA ARG A 53 7.66 20.20 -7.11
C ARG A 53 9.04 20.76 -6.74
N GLY A 54 10.10 20.38 -7.46
CA GLY A 54 11.47 20.70 -7.06
C GLY A 54 11.94 19.87 -5.86
N TRP A 55 11.33 18.70 -5.63
CA TRP A 55 11.71 17.78 -4.56
C TRP A 55 12.45 16.57 -5.12
N GLN A 56 13.47 16.14 -4.39
CA GLN A 56 14.14 14.88 -4.64
C GLN A 56 13.65 13.83 -3.64
N VAL A 57 13.17 12.70 -4.14
CA VAL A 57 12.72 11.58 -3.30
C VAL A 57 13.73 10.45 -3.38
N GLU A 58 14.34 10.15 -2.25
CA GLU A 58 15.26 9.02 -2.07
C GLU A 58 14.52 7.85 -1.41
N LEU A 59 14.59 6.67 -2.02
CA LEU A 59 14.03 5.45 -1.47
C LEU A 59 15.12 4.67 -0.75
N VAL A 60 14.93 4.43 0.55
CA VAL A 60 15.89 3.71 1.39
C VAL A 60 15.25 2.42 1.90
N GLN A 61 15.85 1.30 1.54
CA GLN A 61 15.44 0.00 2.05
C GLN A 61 15.91 -0.13 3.50
N PHE A 62 14.97 -0.10 4.44
CA PHE A 62 15.26 -0.11 5.87
C PHE A 62 16.11 -1.31 6.31
N GLN A 63 15.99 -2.42 5.62
CA GLN A 63 16.78 -3.62 5.89
C GLN A 63 18.27 -3.39 5.67
N GLU A 64 18.66 -2.58 4.68
CA GLU A 64 20.08 -2.25 4.43
C GLU A 64 20.67 -1.46 5.60
N LEU A 65 19.85 -0.63 6.28
CA LEU A 65 20.26 0.09 7.48
C LEU A 65 20.48 -0.84 8.67
N THR A 66 19.69 -1.91 8.74
CA THR A 66 19.71 -2.86 9.86
C THR A 66 20.64 -4.07 9.62
N ASP A 67 20.96 -4.40 8.37
CA ASP A 67 21.94 -5.47 8.04
C ASP A 67 23.35 -5.17 8.57
N HIS A 68 23.72 -3.90 8.67
CA HIS A 68 24.94 -3.48 9.38
C HIS A 68 24.86 -3.73 10.90
N LEU A 69 23.65 -3.91 11.43
CA LEU A 69 23.41 -4.35 12.80
C LEU A 69 23.61 -5.85 13.00
N ASP A 70 24.47 -6.52 12.34
CA ASP A 70 24.83 -7.93 12.60
C ASP A 70 24.56 -8.45 14.04
N VAL A 71 24.11 -7.52 14.93
CA VAL A 71 23.72 -7.73 16.32
C VAL A 71 22.45 -8.58 16.45
N LEU A 72 21.39 -8.32 15.66
CA LEU A 72 20.20 -9.16 15.67
C LEU A 72 20.51 -10.51 15.03
N ARG A 73 21.31 -10.54 13.98
CA ARG A 73 21.79 -11.76 13.35
C ARG A 73 22.77 -12.53 14.25
N LYS A 74 23.69 -11.84 14.95
CA LYS A 74 24.61 -12.48 15.91
C LYS A 74 23.91 -13.00 17.15
N LEU A 75 22.85 -12.33 17.64
CA LEU A 75 22.12 -12.73 18.84
C LEU A 75 21.02 -13.76 18.59
N THR A 76 20.36 -13.73 17.43
CA THR A 76 19.21 -14.61 17.15
C THR A 76 19.50 -15.65 16.07
N GLY A 77 20.59 -15.53 15.32
CA GLY A 77 20.87 -16.39 14.16
C GLY A 77 19.86 -16.29 13.01
N ILE A 78 18.86 -15.41 13.17
CA ILE A 78 17.62 -15.43 12.41
C ILE A 78 17.47 -14.12 11.64
N ARG A 79 17.39 -14.20 10.32
CA ARG A 79 16.84 -13.12 9.49
C ARG A 79 15.31 -13.14 9.63
N ILE A 80 14.79 -12.37 10.58
CA ILE A 80 13.36 -12.33 10.93
C ILE A 80 12.48 -12.13 9.69
N GLN A 81 12.95 -11.32 8.74
CA GLN A 81 12.21 -11.05 7.50
C GLN A 81 12.16 -12.25 6.54
N GLU A 82 13.24 -13.02 6.40
CA GLU A 82 13.25 -14.22 5.56
C GLU A 82 12.31 -15.28 6.13
N GLN A 83 12.29 -15.43 7.45
CA GLN A 83 11.35 -16.33 8.11
C GLN A 83 9.92 -15.85 7.99
N TYR A 84 9.65 -14.56 8.17
CA TYR A 84 8.32 -14.00 7.97
C TYR A 84 7.85 -14.21 6.53
N ASN A 85 8.67 -13.92 5.54
CA ASN A 85 8.35 -14.18 4.14
C ASN A 85 8.15 -15.69 3.84
N THR A 86 8.92 -16.56 4.49
CA THR A 86 8.78 -18.01 4.35
C THR A 86 7.49 -18.51 5.00
N LEU A 87 7.12 -17.98 6.17
CA LEU A 87 5.84 -18.25 6.83
C LEU A 87 4.67 -17.81 5.93
N LEU A 88 4.75 -16.61 5.34
CA LEU A 88 3.73 -16.11 4.40
C LEU A 88 3.63 -16.99 3.15
N ARG A 89 4.76 -17.39 2.55
CA ARG A 89 4.79 -18.25 1.36
C ARG A 89 4.16 -19.62 1.62
N ASN A 90 4.39 -20.17 2.81
CA ASN A 90 3.87 -21.48 3.22
C ASN A 90 2.44 -21.40 3.78
N GLY A 91 1.87 -20.21 3.98
CA GLY A 91 0.56 -20.04 4.59
C GLY A 91 0.53 -20.40 6.09
N TRP A 92 1.68 -20.45 6.76
CA TRP A 92 1.80 -20.81 8.19
C TRP A 92 1.57 -19.57 9.07
N THR A 93 0.37 -19.01 9.00
CA THR A 93 0.01 -17.79 9.72
C THR A 93 -0.61 -18.06 11.09
N LEU A 94 -0.87 -19.33 11.42
CA LEU A 94 -1.31 -19.72 12.76
C LEU A 94 -0.18 -19.43 13.77
N GLY A 95 -0.49 -18.60 14.79
CA GLY A 95 0.53 -18.13 15.74
C GLY A 95 1.24 -16.83 15.33
N ALA A 96 0.89 -16.22 14.20
CA ALA A 96 1.46 -14.94 13.77
C ALA A 96 1.28 -13.83 14.83
N THR A 97 0.18 -13.85 15.59
CA THR A 97 -0.05 -12.90 16.71
C THR A 97 1.02 -13.01 17.79
N GLN A 98 1.39 -14.24 18.17
CA GLN A 98 2.44 -14.50 19.16
C GLN A 98 3.80 -14.09 18.64
N LEU A 99 4.10 -14.41 17.37
CA LEU A 99 5.34 -14.01 16.73
C LEU A 99 5.49 -12.48 16.66
N LEU A 100 4.42 -11.76 16.33
CA LEU A 100 4.43 -10.30 16.32
C LEU A 100 4.67 -9.71 17.71
N ARG A 101 4.08 -10.30 18.76
CA ARG A 101 4.35 -9.87 20.16
C ARG A 101 5.81 -10.11 20.55
N VAL A 102 6.38 -11.25 20.19
CA VAL A 102 7.80 -11.54 20.42
C VAL A 102 8.67 -10.52 19.68
N LEU A 103 8.36 -10.21 18.42
CA LEU A 103 9.08 -9.22 17.64
C LEU A 103 9.00 -7.83 18.30
N GLN A 104 7.80 -7.36 18.66
CA GLN A 104 7.63 -6.07 19.35
C GLN A 104 8.38 -6.03 20.68
N THR A 105 8.37 -7.13 21.45
CA THR A 105 9.14 -7.22 22.71
C THR A 105 10.64 -7.15 22.45
N THR A 106 11.12 -7.85 21.41
CA THR A 106 12.53 -7.84 21.02
C THR A 106 12.96 -6.42 20.61
N ILE A 107 12.18 -5.73 19.80
CA ILE A 107 12.45 -4.34 19.40
C ILE A 107 12.57 -3.45 20.65
N ARG A 108 11.65 -3.59 21.60
CA ARG A 108 11.69 -2.81 22.88
C ARG A 108 12.95 -3.09 23.72
N ILE A 109 13.38 -4.34 23.79
CA ILE A 109 14.63 -4.71 24.50
C ILE A 109 15.86 -4.07 23.83
N PHE A 110 15.89 -4.04 22.49
CA PHE A 110 16.98 -3.45 21.71
C PHE A 110 16.76 -1.98 21.33
N HIS A 111 15.80 -1.30 21.93
CA HIS A 111 15.42 0.07 21.63
C HIS A 111 16.64 1.03 21.58
N ARG A 112 17.42 1.14 22.69
CA ARG A 112 18.57 2.05 22.76
C ARG A 112 19.67 1.77 21.72
N PRO A 113 20.12 0.52 21.50
CA PRO A 113 21.02 0.18 20.42
C PRO A 113 20.49 0.54 19.03
N LEU A 114 19.21 0.32 18.77
CA LEU A 114 18.57 0.67 17.50
C LEU A 114 18.55 2.17 17.27
N VAL A 115 18.12 2.95 18.27
CA VAL A 115 18.12 4.42 18.20
C VAL A 115 19.52 4.95 17.93
N LYS A 116 20.55 4.45 18.63
CA LYS A 116 21.95 4.87 18.42
C LYS A 116 22.43 4.60 17.00
N LEU A 117 22.10 3.43 16.45
CA LEU A 117 22.47 3.07 15.09
C LEU A 117 21.77 3.95 14.06
N LEU A 118 20.45 4.07 14.16
CA LEU A 118 19.64 4.88 13.24
C LEU A 118 20.09 6.35 13.29
N ALA A 119 20.37 6.88 14.49
CA ALA A 119 20.96 8.21 14.63
C ALA A 119 22.33 8.34 13.94
N GLY A 120 23.17 7.30 14.00
CA GLY A 120 24.44 7.24 13.26
C GLY A 120 24.24 7.34 11.74
N HIS A 121 23.24 6.65 11.22
CA HIS A 121 22.87 6.72 9.79
C HIS A 121 22.31 8.11 9.43
N PHE A 122 21.36 8.63 10.20
CA PHE A 122 20.68 9.89 9.92
C PHE A 122 21.60 11.12 10.02
N ARG A 123 22.73 11.06 10.72
CA ARG A 123 23.72 12.15 10.74
C ARG A 123 24.25 12.50 9.35
N ASN A 124 24.30 11.53 8.46
CA ASN A 124 24.77 11.71 7.10
C ASN A 124 23.63 12.02 6.12
N SER A 125 22.38 12.04 6.58
CA SER A 125 21.23 12.38 5.76
C SER A 125 21.05 13.90 5.71
N ASP A 126 20.92 14.43 4.51
CA ASP A 126 20.58 15.84 4.26
C ASP A 126 19.08 16.01 3.95
N ALA A 127 18.26 14.97 4.16
CA ALA A 127 16.83 15.04 3.93
C ALA A 127 16.15 16.10 4.81
N ASP A 128 15.17 16.80 4.23
CA ASP A 128 14.33 17.79 4.91
C ASP A 128 13.10 17.15 5.56
N LEU A 129 12.69 15.98 5.06
CA LEU A 129 11.56 15.21 5.55
C LEU A 129 11.91 13.73 5.54
N LEU A 130 11.69 13.05 6.65
CA LEU A 130 11.80 11.60 6.75
C LEU A 130 10.39 10.98 6.74
N VAL A 131 10.17 10.03 5.83
CA VAL A 131 8.91 9.31 5.68
C VAL A 131 9.13 7.81 5.93
N SER A 132 8.32 7.21 6.76
CA SER A 132 8.29 5.76 6.98
C SER A 132 7.03 5.16 6.38
N VAL A 133 7.18 4.19 5.50
CA VAL A 133 6.09 3.31 5.02
C VAL A 133 6.29 1.89 5.53
N ILE A 134 6.88 1.73 6.70
CA ILE A 134 7.14 0.44 7.33
C ILE A 134 6.40 0.32 8.67
N PRO A 135 5.89 -0.86 9.01
CA PRO A 135 5.38 -1.14 10.34
C PRO A 135 6.54 -1.40 11.32
N HIS A 136 6.23 -1.34 12.61
CA HIS A 136 7.22 -1.45 13.70
C HIS A 136 8.31 -0.37 13.60
N PHE A 137 9.30 -0.37 14.42
CA PHE A 137 10.48 0.54 14.44
C PHE A 137 10.18 2.06 14.40
N ASN A 138 8.91 2.47 14.26
CA ASN A 138 8.58 3.90 14.11
C ASN A 138 8.91 4.71 15.37
N GLN A 139 8.91 4.10 16.56
CA GLN A 139 9.38 4.72 17.80
C GLN A 139 10.89 5.02 17.73
N GLU A 140 11.68 4.02 17.35
CA GLU A 140 13.14 4.12 17.25
C GLU A 140 13.56 5.09 16.16
N ILE A 141 12.87 5.05 15.01
CA ILE A 141 13.09 5.98 13.91
C ILE A 141 12.80 7.42 14.33
N ALA A 142 11.65 7.66 14.98
CA ALA A 142 11.25 8.97 15.46
C ALA A 142 12.26 9.57 16.44
N GLU A 143 12.70 8.79 17.44
CA GLU A 143 13.69 9.22 18.41
C GLU A 143 15.05 9.48 17.76
N ALA A 144 15.52 8.57 16.93
CA ALA A 144 16.80 8.72 16.23
C ALA A 144 16.81 9.95 15.31
N TRP A 145 15.70 10.19 14.59
CA TRP A 145 15.56 11.35 13.72
C TRP A 145 15.57 12.65 14.52
N LYS A 146 14.77 12.72 15.60
CA LYS A 146 14.72 13.90 16.50
C LYS A 146 16.06 14.23 17.15
N LEU A 147 16.86 13.22 17.51
CA LEU A 147 18.19 13.43 18.07
C LEU A 147 19.16 14.11 17.09
N VAL A 148 19.00 13.89 15.81
CA VAL A 148 19.92 14.39 14.78
C VAL A 148 19.36 15.62 14.08
N HIS A 149 18.05 15.65 13.85
CA HIS A 149 17.33 16.67 13.12
C HIS A 149 16.11 17.16 13.94
N PRO A 150 16.30 17.89 15.03
CA PRO A 150 15.24 18.26 15.98
C PRO A 150 14.13 19.10 15.35
N ASP A 151 14.44 19.86 14.29
CA ASP A 151 13.50 20.78 13.63
C ASP A 151 12.88 20.19 12.34
N LYS A 152 13.27 18.97 11.96
CA LYS A 152 12.74 18.32 10.75
C LYS A 152 11.66 17.30 11.09
N ALA A 153 10.61 17.24 10.27
CA ALA A 153 9.48 16.36 10.48
C ALA A 153 9.83 14.87 10.19
N PHE A 154 9.20 13.99 10.97
CA PHE A 154 9.14 12.56 10.72
C PHE A 154 7.69 12.12 10.53
N VAL A 155 7.40 11.45 9.43
CA VAL A 155 6.06 11.04 9.02
C VAL A 155 5.98 9.52 8.90
N THR A 156 4.98 8.92 9.52
CA THR A 156 4.57 7.54 9.26
C THR A 156 3.35 7.55 8.34
N LEU A 157 3.52 7.06 7.12
CA LEU A 157 2.44 6.84 6.17
C LEU A 157 1.93 5.41 6.32
N ILE A 158 0.74 5.26 6.87
CA ILE A 158 0.14 3.96 7.16
C ILE A 158 -0.37 3.33 5.87
N THR A 159 0.15 2.14 5.53
CA THR A 159 -0.28 1.37 4.34
C THR A 159 -1.22 0.21 4.69
N ASP A 160 -1.75 0.20 5.91
CA ASP A 160 -2.82 -0.67 6.37
C ASP A 160 -4.10 0.14 6.66
N ILE A 161 -5.27 -0.50 6.65
CA ILE A 161 -6.55 0.18 6.93
C ILE A 161 -6.63 0.62 8.41
N ALA A 162 -5.91 -0.06 9.30
CA ALA A 162 -5.87 0.27 10.71
C ALA A 162 -4.56 -0.18 11.36
N ASP A 163 -4.26 0.37 12.54
CA ASP A 163 -3.11 0.00 13.37
C ASP A 163 -3.41 -1.26 14.19
N PHE A 164 -3.14 -2.43 13.65
CA PHE A 164 -3.29 -3.71 14.33
C PHE A 164 -2.10 -4.65 14.09
N PRO A 165 -1.58 -5.27 15.17
CA PRO A 165 -1.90 -5.01 16.58
C PRO A 165 -1.50 -3.59 16.98
N PRO A 166 -1.96 -3.08 18.13
CA PRO A 166 -1.57 -1.75 18.61
C PRO A 166 -0.04 -1.55 18.58
N HIS A 167 0.39 -0.34 18.26
CA HIS A 167 1.81 -0.01 18.05
C HIS A 167 2.48 -0.76 16.88
N PHE A 168 1.71 -1.09 15.87
CA PHE A 168 2.24 -1.63 14.62
C PHE A 168 2.76 -0.50 13.72
N TRP A 169 2.01 0.62 13.66
CA TRP A 169 2.30 1.82 12.90
C TRP A 169 2.44 3.07 13.76
N ILE A 170 1.52 3.23 14.71
CA ILE A 170 1.33 4.47 15.46
C ILE A 170 1.98 4.33 16.82
N GLU A 171 2.96 5.19 17.09
CA GLU A 171 3.72 5.17 18.33
C GLU A 171 3.45 6.43 19.16
N SER A 172 3.81 6.41 20.44
CA SER A 172 3.62 7.55 21.34
C SER A 172 4.63 8.68 21.13
N ALA A 173 5.65 8.51 20.27
CA ALA A 173 6.63 9.54 19.99
C ALA A 173 5.98 10.86 19.56
N GLU A 174 6.28 11.95 20.28
CA GLU A 174 5.65 13.27 20.06
C GLU A 174 5.93 13.85 18.67
N ASN A 175 7.13 13.59 18.14
CA ASN A 175 7.56 14.10 16.83
C ASN A 175 7.10 13.23 15.64
N GLN A 176 6.34 12.15 15.88
CA GLN A 176 5.77 11.35 14.81
C GLN A 176 4.49 12.00 14.29
N TYR A 177 4.49 12.44 13.04
CA TYR A 177 3.28 12.72 12.28
C TYR A 177 2.77 11.41 11.68
N VAL A 178 1.44 11.24 11.59
CA VAL A 178 0.82 10.06 10.99
C VAL A 178 -0.13 10.45 9.86
N ILE A 179 -0.03 9.76 8.74
CA ILE A 179 -0.96 9.88 7.62
C ILE A 179 -1.78 8.60 7.57
N CYS A 180 -3.08 8.74 7.78
CA CYS A 180 -4.05 7.67 7.95
C CYS A 180 -4.95 7.58 6.73
N GLY A 181 -4.94 6.45 6.02
CA GLY A 181 -5.84 6.18 4.89
C GLY A 181 -7.26 5.78 5.29
N SER A 182 -7.60 5.82 6.58
CA SER A 182 -8.91 5.50 7.09
C SER A 182 -9.24 6.29 8.36
N GLU A 183 -10.54 6.48 8.62
CA GLU A 183 -11.02 7.08 9.87
C GLU A 183 -10.62 6.21 11.09
N LYS A 184 -10.60 4.88 10.95
CA LYS A 184 -10.21 3.97 12.04
C LYS A 184 -8.78 4.22 12.50
N ALA A 185 -7.83 4.32 11.58
CA ALA A 185 -6.43 4.62 11.91
C ALA A 185 -6.29 6.00 12.56
N ALA A 186 -7.02 7.01 12.08
CA ALA A 186 -7.04 8.34 12.68
C ALA A 186 -7.63 8.33 14.11
N GLN A 187 -8.70 7.57 14.35
CA GLN A 187 -9.26 7.38 15.71
C GLN A 187 -8.27 6.69 16.64
N GLN A 188 -7.54 5.67 16.15
CA GLN A 188 -6.51 4.99 16.93
C GLN A 188 -5.37 5.94 17.31
N ALA A 189 -4.95 6.83 16.38
CA ALA A 189 -3.95 7.85 16.68
C ALA A 189 -4.44 8.85 17.77
N ARG A 190 -5.69 9.29 17.70
CA ARG A 190 -6.31 10.13 18.75
C ARG A 190 -6.39 9.41 20.09
N ALA A 191 -6.75 8.12 20.06
CA ALA A 191 -6.94 7.31 21.27
C ALA A 191 -5.66 7.11 22.09
N ILE A 192 -4.49 7.09 21.45
CA ILE A 192 -3.20 7.04 22.15
C ILE A 192 -2.67 8.42 22.56
N GLY A 193 -3.46 9.49 22.37
CA GLY A 193 -3.11 10.85 22.79
C GLY A 193 -2.27 11.64 21.80
N LYS A 194 -2.18 11.23 20.52
CA LYS A 194 -1.51 12.05 19.50
C LYS A 194 -2.15 13.42 19.35
N ASN A 195 -1.32 14.44 19.24
CA ASN A 195 -1.80 15.80 18.96
C ASN A 195 -2.57 15.80 17.62
N ALA A 196 -3.71 16.46 17.60
CA ALA A 196 -4.55 16.57 16.41
C ALA A 196 -3.81 17.18 15.19
N THR A 197 -2.85 18.08 15.44
CA THR A 197 -2.00 18.67 14.39
C THR A 197 -0.99 17.70 13.77
N HIS A 198 -0.77 16.55 14.40
CA HIS A 198 0.12 15.48 13.94
C HIS A 198 -0.63 14.33 13.26
N ILE A 199 -1.96 14.44 13.14
CA ILE A 199 -2.79 13.42 12.51
C ILE A 199 -3.34 13.99 11.20
N PHE A 200 -2.95 13.40 10.09
CA PHE A 200 -3.51 13.69 8.77
C PHE A 200 -4.35 12.51 8.33
N GLN A 201 -5.51 12.80 7.76
CA GLN A 201 -6.37 11.79 7.17
C GLN A 201 -6.49 12.04 5.68
N THR A 202 -6.26 10.98 4.89
CA THR A 202 -6.46 10.98 3.45
C THR A 202 -7.74 10.23 3.09
N SER A 203 -8.23 10.42 1.87
CA SER A 203 -9.44 9.77 1.37
C SER A 203 -9.31 8.25 1.19
N GLY A 204 -8.09 7.71 1.28
CA GLY A 204 -7.80 6.29 1.18
C GLY A 204 -6.33 6.00 1.35
N MET A 205 -5.88 4.83 0.90
CA MET A 205 -4.48 4.42 0.93
C MET A 205 -3.80 4.71 -0.40
N ILE A 206 -2.48 4.92 -0.36
CA ILE A 206 -1.69 5.11 -1.57
C ILE A 206 -1.72 3.85 -2.43
N LEU A 207 -2.07 4.04 -3.69
CA LEU A 207 -2.02 3.05 -4.75
C LEU A 207 -1.03 3.49 -5.84
N ARG A 208 -0.65 2.55 -6.70
CA ARG A 208 0.16 2.88 -7.88
C ARG A 208 -0.60 3.86 -8.79
N PRO A 209 0.11 4.78 -9.47
CA PRO A 209 -0.52 5.79 -10.34
C PRO A 209 -1.46 5.19 -11.39
N ASP A 210 -1.16 3.99 -11.90
CA ASP A 210 -1.98 3.30 -12.92
C ASP A 210 -3.44 3.10 -12.49
N PHE A 211 -3.72 3.01 -11.19
CA PHE A 211 -5.07 2.85 -10.66
C PHE A 211 -5.90 4.14 -10.74
N TYR A 212 -5.24 5.29 -10.84
CA TYR A 212 -5.88 6.61 -10.91
C TYR A 212 -6.10 7.07 -12.36
N LEU A 213 -5.43 6.45 -13.31
CA LEU A 213 -5.63 6.76 -14.71
C LEU A 213 -7.04 6.35 -15.15
N PRO A 214 -7.75 7.20 -15.90
CA PRO A 214 -9.02 6.82 -16.51
C PRO A 214 -8.78 5.65 -17.44
N ASP A 215 -9.54 4.58 -17.28
CA ASP A 215 -9.52 3.46 -18.20
C ASP A 215 -10.63 3.67 -19.23
N ASN A 216 -10.25 4.17 -20.40
CA ASN A 216 -11.16 4.43 -21.50
C ASN A 216 -11.45 3.16 -22.32
N SER A 217 -10.87 2.02 -21.94
CA SER A 217 -11.09 0.74 -22.61
C SER A 217 -12.48 0.20 -22.27
N ASP A 218 -13.15 -0.38 -23.26
CA ASP A 218 -14.38 -1.13 -23.01
C ASP A 218 -14.06 -2.43 -22.23
N PRO A 219 -14.63 -2.65 -21.03
CA PRO A 219 -14.43 -3.89 -20.28
C PRO A 219 -14.77 -5.14 -21.06
N LEU A 220 -15.75 -5.06 -21.98
CA LEU A 220 -16.17 -6.19 -22.82
C LEU A 220 -15.15 -6.46 -23.93
N ALA A 221 -14.49 -5.43 -24.45
CA ALA A 221 -13.39 -5.60 -25.40
C ALA A 221 -12.20 -6.30 -24.73
N ILE A 222 -11.85 -5.91 -23.51
CA ILE A 222 -10.79 -6.58 -22.75
C ILE A 222 -11.14 -8.06 -22.51
N ARG A 223 -12.38 -8.39 -22.17
CA ARG A 223 -12.80 -9.81 -22.03
C ARG A 223 -12.61 -10.60 -23.30
N LYS A 224 -12.97 -10.04 -24.47
CA LYS A 224 -12.75 -10.68 -25.78
C LYS A 224 -11.27 -10.96 -26.04
N GLU A 225 -10.40 -9.97 -25.78
CA GLU A 225 -8.95 -10.14 -25.92
C GLU A 225 -8.40 -11.26 -25.01
N LEU A 226 -8.98 -11.42 -23.81
CA LEU A 226 -8.62 -12.47 -22.86
C LEU A 226 -9.23 -13.84 -23.21
N GLY A 227 -10.00 -13.95 -24.30
CA GLY A 227 -10.72 -15.17 -24.68
C GLY A 227 -11.92 -15.48 -23.77
N LEU A 228 -12.44 -14.47 -23.07
CA LEU A 228 -13.60 -14.59 -22.17
C LEU A 228 -14.88 -14.12 -22.87
N GLN A 229 -16.01 -14.62 -22.40
CA GLN A 229 -17.34 -14.27 -22.92
C GLN A 229 -17.78 -12.91 -22.36
N THR A 230 -18.46 -12.12 -23.19
CA THR A 230 -18.94 -10.78 -22.78
C THR A 230 -20.18 -10.83 -21.87
N VAL A 231 -20.96 -11.89 -21.98
CA VAL A 231 -22.24 -12.04 -21.26
C VAL A 231 -22.13 -12.66 -19.87
N LEU A 232 -21.04 -13.39 -19.60
CA LEU A 232 -20.87 -14.03 -18.30
C LEU A 232 -20.29 -13.06 -17.25
N PRO A 233 -20.78 -13.11 -15.99
CA PRO A 233 -20.09 -12.48 -14.88
C PRO A 233 -18.64 -12.96 -14.80
N THR A 234 -17.73 -12.01 -14.57
CA THR A 234 -16.29 -12.29 -14.52
C THR A 234 -15.78 -12.04 -13.12
N GLY A 235 -15.36 -13.09 -12.43
CA GLY A 235 -14.61 -12.98 -11.17
C GLY A 235 -13.12 -12.86 -11.42
N MET A 236 -12.40 -12.17 -10.54
CA MET A 236 -10.94 -12.13 -10.54
C MET A 236 -10.39 -12.74 -9.27
N LEU A 237 -9.48 -13.71 -9.36
CA LEU A 237 -8.77 -14.29 -8.23
C LEU A 237 -7.39 -13.65 -8.11
N LEU A 238 -7.12 -13.01 -6.93
CA LEU A 238 -5.85 -12.35 -6.65
C LEU A 238 -5.45 -12.58 -5.18
N PHE A 239 -4.38 -13.33 -4.97
CA PHE A 239 -3.86 -13.70 -3.65
C PHE A 239 -2.44 -13.14 -3.40
N GLY A 240 -2.23 -11.87 -3.79
CA GLY A 240 -0.94 -11.20 -3.70
C GLY A 240 0.06 -11.66 -4.78
N GLY A 241 1.30 -11.17 -4.69
CA GLY A 241 2.30 -11.35 -5.74
C GLY A 241 2.84 -12.77 -5.95
N PHE A 242 2.52 -13.70 -5.04
CA PHE A 242 2.96 -15.11 -5.12
C PHE A 242 1.81 -16.11 -5.26
N GLY A 243 0.57 -15.62 -5.41
CA GLY A 243 -0.59 -16.49 -5.44
C GLY A 243 -0.75 -17.32 -4.16
N SER A 244 -1.65 -18.31 -4.20
CA SER A 244 -1.87 -19.27 -3.10
C SER A 244 -2.44 -20.57 -3.64
N LYS A 245 -2.11 -21.69 -3.00
CA LYS A 245 -2.71 -23.00 -3.32
C LYS A 245 -4.24 -23.01 -3.15
N VAL A 246 -4.78 -22.18 -2.24
CA VAL A 246 -6.21 -21.98 -2.02
C VAL A 246 -6.95 -21.56 -3.30
N MET A 247 -6.27 -20.86 -4.22
CA MET A 247 -6.87 -20.50 -5.51
C MET A 247 -7.31 -21.72 -6.31
N LEU A 248 -6.55 -22.80 -6.25
CA LEU A 248 -6.92 -24.05 -6.94
C LEU A 248 -8.20 -24.65 -6.35
N GLU A 249 -8.29 -24.73 -5.02
CA GLU A 249 -9.47 -25.23 -4.30
C GLU A 249 -10.72 -24.37 -4.61
N ILE A 250 -10.56 -23.05 -4.70
CA ILE A 250 -11.65 -22.13 -5.07
C ILE A 250 -12.14 -22.44 -6.48
N VAL A 251 -11.23 -22.58 -7.46
CA VAL A 251 -11.61 -22.85 -8.85
C VAL A 251 -12.23 -24.22 -8.98
N GLU A 252 -11.70 -25.26 -8.32
CA GLU A 252 -12.28 -26.61 -8.31
C GLU A 252 -13.73 -26.61 -7.81
N GLN A 253 -14.03 -25.88 -6.73
CA GLN A 253 -15.38 -25.79 -6.18
C GLN A 253 -16.33 -25.03 -7.12
N LEU A 254 -15.87 -23.92 -7.72
CA LEU A 254 -16.69 -23.13 -8.65
C LEU A 254 -16.94 -23.89 -9.96
N ASP A 255 -15.94 -24.63 -10.45
CA ASP A 255 -16.06 -25.50 -11.63
C ASP A 255 -17.07 -26.63 -11.42
N ALA A 256 -16.95 -27.32 -10.27
CA ALA A 256 -17.91 -28.38 -9.88
C ALA A 256 -19.35 -27.86 -9.70
N ALA A 257 -19.51 -26.61 -9.24
CA ALA A 257 -20.82 -25.99 -9.05
C ALA A 257 -21.49 -25.55 -10.36
N ARG A 258 -20.79 -25.56 -11.49
CA ARG A 258 -21.28 -25.19 -12.83
C ARG A 258 -22.07 -23.89 -12.86
N LEU A 259 -21.60 -22.89 -12.12
CA LEU A 259 -22.20 -21.56 -12.13
C LEU A 259 -21.96 -20.87 -13.46
N PRO A 260 -22.92 -20.04 -13.95
CA PRO A 260 -22.72 -19.25 -15.15
C PRO A 260 -21.78 -18.06 -14.88
N LEU A 261 -20.52 -18.34 -14.72
CA LEU A 261 -19.45 -17.35 -14.49
C LEU A 261 -18.16 -17.75 -15.21
N GLN A 262 -17.20 -16.85 -15.21
CA GLN A 262 -15.85 -17.08 -15.71
C GLN A 262 -14.84 -16.37 -14.81
N LEU A 263 -13.56 -16.74 -14.88
CA LEU A 263 -12.54 -16.22 -13.97
C LEU A 263 -11.28 -15.75 -14.69
N ILE A 264 -10.73 -14.64 -14.21
CA ILE A 264 -9.36 -14.20 -14.42
C ILE A 264 -8.56 -14.65 -13.19
N VAL A 265 -7.55 -15.49 -13.36
CA VAL A 265 -6.76 -16.09 -12.27
C VAL A 265 -5.35 -15.55 -12.33
N ILE A 266 -4.98 -14.68 -11.37
CA ILE A 266 -3.63 -14.10 -11.31
C ILE A 266 -2.76 -14.90 -10.34
N CYS A 267 -1.87 -15.71 -10.89
CA CYS A 267 -0.94 -16.56 -10.13
C CYS A 267 0.30 -15.80 -9.64
N GLY A 268 0.53 -14.58 -10.14
CA GLY A 268 1.70 -13.78 -9.80
C GLY A 268 3.00 -14.50 -10.20
N ARG A 269 4.00 -14.45 -9.31
CA ARG A 269 5.31 -15.08 -9.53
C ARG A 269 5.33 -16.59 -9.30
N ASN A 270 4.19 -17.20 -9.10
CA ASN A 270 4.05 -18.66 -8.88
C ASN A 270 3.76 -19.38 -10.21
N GLU A 271 4.80 -19.57 -11.02
CA GLU A 271 4.65 -20.23 -12.33
C GLU A 271 4.15 -21.67 -12.21
N LYS A 272 4.58 -22.40 -11.17
CA LYS A 272 4.08 -23.78 -10.91
C LYS A 272 2.56 -23.82 -10.72
N LEU A 273 2.00 -22.79 -10.06
CA LEU A 273 0.55 -22.66 -9.89
C LEU A 273 -0.12 -22.35 -11.25
N ALA A 274 0.46 -21.47 -12.03
CA ALA A 274 -0.04 -21.14 -13.36
C ALA A 274 -0.02 -22.35 -14.31
N GLU A 275 1.06 -23.12 -14.31
CA GLU A 275 1.17 -24.39 -15.07
C GLU A 275 0.13 -25.42 -14.62
N THR A 276 -0.11 -25.53 -13.30
CA THR A 276 -1.14 -26.41 -12.75
C THR A 276 -2.53 -26.05 -13.28
N PHE A 277 -2.85 -24.76 -13.34
CA PHE A 277 -4.12 -24.29 -13.92
C PHE A 277 -4.21 -24.58 -15.41
N ARG A 278 -3.15 -24.31 -16.19
CA ARG A 278 -3.11 -24.51 -17.65
C ARG A 278 -3.14 -25.99 -18.03
N GLY A 279 -2.54 -26.86 -17.20
CA GLY A 279 -2.46 -28.31 -17.46
C GLY A 279 -3.75 -29.08 -17.18
N ARG A 280 -4.78 -28.45 -16.59
CA ARG A 280 -6.07 -29.08 -16.27
C ARG A 280 -7.16 -28.63 -17.23
N LYS A 281 -8.12 -29.52 -17.46
CA LYS A 281 -9.37 -29.19 -18.18
C LYS A 281 -10.39 -28.67 -17.17
N TRP A 282 -10.98 -27.52 -17.51
CA TRP A 282 -12.00 -26.87 -16.71
C TRP A 282 -13.28 -26.73 -17.53
N ASN A 283 -14.45 -26.89 -16.90
CA ASN A 283 -15.73 -26.53 -17.52
C ASN A 283 -15.95 -24.99 -17.45
N LEU A 284 -15.41 -24.37 -16.39
CA LEU A 284 -15.46 -22.93 -16.16
C LEU A 284 -14.46 -22.23 -17.08
N PRO A 285 -14.86 -21.22 -17.90
CA PRO A 285 -13.91 -20.46 -18.69
C PRO A 285 -12.92 -19.71 -17.78
N LEU A 286 -11.62 -19.95 -18.02
CA LEU A 286 -10.53 -19.37 -17.24
C LEU A 286 -9.55 -18.63 -18.14
N HIS A 287 -9.12 -17.45 -17.69
CA HIS A 287 -7.95 -16.77 -18.21
C HIS A 287 -6.85 -16.76 -17.15
N ILE A 288 -5.74 -17.47 -17.41
CA ILE A 288 -4.66 -17.68 -16.44
C ILE A 288 -3.52 -16.70 -16.71
N VAL A 289 -3.21 -15.87 -15.71
CA VAL A 289 -2.18 -14.83 -15.78
C VAL A 289 -1.08 -15.15 -14.77
N GLY A 290 0.18 -15.09 -15.21
CA GLY A 290 1.36 -15.10 -14.35
C GLY A 290 1.58 -13.74 -13.68
N PHE A 291 2.83 -13.30 -13.57
CA PHE A 291 3.16 -11.97 -13.08
C PHE A 291 2.80 -10.90 -14.11
N THR A 292 2.04 -9.91 -13.70
CA THR A 292 1.65 -8.77 -14.57
C THR A 292 1.71 -7.44 -13.81
N LYS A 293 1.99 -6.36 -14.55
CA LYS A 293 1.84 -4.99 -14.07
C LYS A 293 0.45 -4.42 -14.38
N GLU A 294 -0.32 -5.05 -15.23
CA GLU A 294 -1.63 -4.60 -15.73
C GLU A 294 -2.81 -5.05 -14.87
N VAL A 295 -2.59 -5.24 -13.56
CA VAL A 295 -3.65 -5.65 -12.63
C VAL A 295 -4.85 -4.71 -12.69
N HIS A 296 -4.62 -3.40 -12.81
CA HIS A 296 -5.65 -2.38 -12.94
C HIS A 296 -6.57 -2.61 -14.16
N ARG A 297 -6.00 -2.98 -15.32
CA ARG A 297 -6.74 -3.29 -16.55
C ARG A 297 -7.55 -4.58 -16.42
N LEU A 298 -6.96 -5.61 -15.81
CA LEU A 298 -7.65 -6.88 -15.56
C LEU A 298 -8.79 -6.71 -14.56
N MET A 299 -8.62 -5.87 -13.53
CA MET A 299 -9.69 -5.51 -12.61
C MET A 299 -10.84 -4.79 -13.32
N HIS A 300 -10.53 -3.93 -14.32
CA HIS A 300 -11.56 -3.25 -15.11
C HIS A 300 -12.45 -4.23 -15.88
N ALA A 301 -11.89 -5.36 -16.35
CA ALA A 301 -12.64 -6.42 -17.00
C ALA A 301 -13.48 -7.30 -16.05
N ALA A 302 -13.23 -7.24 -14.74
CA ALA A 302 -13.90 -8.06 -13.74
C ALA A 302 -15.21 -7.43 -13.22
N ASN A 303 -16.05 -8.23 -12.57
CA ASN A 303 -17.25 -7.78 -11.87
C ASN A 303 -17.09 -7.83 -10.34
N PHE A 304 -16.17 -8.65 -9.85
CA PHE A 304 -15.84 -8.81 -8.44
C PHE A 304 -14.45 -9.40 -8.26
N LEU A 305 -13.86 -9.20 -7.09
CA LEU A 305 -12.57 -9.77 -6.69
C LEU A 305 -12.76 -10.84 -5.63
N VAL A 306 -12.04 -11.95 -5.75
CA VAL A 306 -11.87 -12.97 -4.69
C VAL A 306 -10.40 -12.97 -4.28
N GLY A 307 -10.12 -12.80 -2.98
CA GLY A 307 -8.75 -12.74 -2.53
C GLY A 307 -8.58 -12.82 -1.02
N LYS A 308 -7.33 -12.77 -0.58
CA LYS A 308 -7.03 -12.56 0.83
C LYS A 308 -7.32 -11.11 1.23
N PRO A 309 -7.54 -10.84 2.54
CA PRO A 309 -7.88 -9.49 3.01
C PRO A 309 -6.66 -8.54 3.09
N GLY A 310 -5.76 -8.60 2.10
CA GLY A 310 -4.61 -7.69 2.02
C GLY A 310 -5.05 -6.26 1.75
N PRO A 311 -4.50 -5.25 2.48
CA PRO A 311 -4.96 -3.87 2.39
C PRO A 311 -4.80 -3.30 0.97
N GLY A 312 -3.68 -3.57 0.30
CA GLY A 312 -3.44 -3.11 -1.07
C GLY A 312 -4.47 -3.65 -2.05
N SER A 313 -4.71 -4.99 -2.06
CA SER A 313 -5.67 -5.60 -3.00
C SER A 313 -7.09 -5.14 -2.76
N VAL A 314 -7.48 -4.91 -1.50
CA VAL A 314 -8.80 -4.36 -1.15
C VAL A 314 -8.92 -2.92 -1.67
N ALA A 315 -7.92 -2.07 -1.42
CA ALA A 315 -7.94 -0.69 -1.88
C ALA A 315 -7.91 -0.59 -3.42
N GLU A 316 -7.13 -1.43 -4.11
CA GLU A 316 -7.11 -1.56 -5.57
C GLU A 316 -8.49 -1.95 -6.12
N ALA A 317 -9.16 -2.94 -5.50
CA ALA A 317 -10.50 -3.34 -5.88
C ALA A 317 -11.52 -2.21 -5.70
N MET A 318 -11.47 -1.50 -4.56
CA MET A 318 -12.34 -0.34 -4.31
C MET A 318 -12.12 0.76 -5.35
N MET A 319 -10.88 1.05 -5.68
CA MET A 319 -10.55 2.05 -6.71
C MET A 319 -11.12 1.66 -8.09
N ARG A 320 -11.11 0.37 -8.42
CA ARG A 320 -11.70 -0.17 -9.67
C ARG A 320 -13.19 -0.52 -9.55
N LYS A 321 -13.83 -0.08 -8.46
CA LYS A 321 -15.26 -0.23 -8.21
C LYS A 321 -15.73 -1.69 -8.19
N LEU A 322 -14.86 -2.59 -7.69
CA LEU A 322 -15.13 -4.01 -7.57
C LEU A 322 -15.54 -4.39 -6.16
N PRO A 323 -16.72 -4.99 -5.95
CA PRO A 323 -17.03 -5.70 -4.72
C PRO A 323 -16.07 -6.87 -4.50
N VAL A 324 -15.83 -7.23 -3.23
CA VAL A 324 -14.86 -8.27 -2.88
C VAL A 324 -15.50 -9.45 -2.16
N ILE A 325 -14.90 -10.65 -2.33
CA ILE A 325 -15.12 -11.82 -1.49
C ILE A 325 -13.80 -12.15 -0.80
N LEU A 326 -13.80 -12.04 0.51
CA LEU A 326 -12.63 -12.27 1.34
C LEU A 326 -12.87 -13.42 2.33
N GLU A 327 -11.79 -13.89 2.94
CA GLU A 327 -11.84 -14.87 4.03
C GLU A 327 -11.32 -14.26 5.33
N CYS A 328 -11.99 -14.58 6.46
CA CYS A 328 -11.52 -14.24 7.79
C CYS A 328 -11.63 -15.45 8.73
N ASN A 329 -10.48 -15.97 9.16
CA ASN A 329 -10.41 -17.09 10.08
C ASN A 329 -9.15 -17.03 10.97
N ALA A 330 -8.83 -18.13 11.65
CA ALA A 330 -7.65 -18.21 12.52
C ALA A 330 -6.30 -18.01 11.80
N TRP A 331 -6.26 -18.27 10.48
CA TRP A 331 -5.08 -18.12 9.62
C TRP A 331 -4.94 -16.70 9.03
N THR A 332 -5.97 -15.85 9.19
CA THR A 332 -5.90 -14.46 8.74
C THR A 332 -4.91 -13.70 9.61
N LEU A 333 -3.95 -13.01 8.97
CA LEU A 333 -2.95 -12.21 9.66
C LEU A 333 -3.60 -11.16 10.57
N PRO A 334 -3.05 -10.91 11.77
CA PRO A 334 -3.65 -9.96 12.73
C PRO A 334 -3.93 -8.59 12.12
N GLN A 335 -2.98 -8.05 11.36
CA GLN A 335 -3.10 -6.74 10.70
C GLN A 335 -4.12 -6.73 9.56
N GLU A 336 -4.44 -7.88 8.97
CA GLU A 336 -5.42 -7.99 7.88
C GLU A 336 -6.85 -8.25 8.38
N ARG A 337 -7.05 -8.58 9.66
CA ARG A 337 -8.39 -8.91 10.21
C ARG A 337 -9.35 -7.72 10.13
N TYR A 338 -8.89 -6.53 10.49
CA TYR A 338 -9.75 -5.35 10.42
C TYR A 338 -10.18 -5.03 8.98
N ASN A 339 -9.40 -5.38 7.98
CA ASN A 339 -9.78 -5.17 6.59
C ASN A 339 -11.07 -5.92 6.24
N THR A 340 -11.31 -7.08 6.87
CA THR A 340 -12.56 -7.83 6.70
C THR A 340 -13.72 -7.20 7.45
N GLU A 341 -13.48 -6.60 8.62
CA GLU A 341 -14.49 -5.84 9.36
C GLU A 341 -14.88 -4.60 8.57
N TRP A 342 -13.90 -3.87 8.05
CA TRP A 342 -14.10 -2.70 7.21
C TRP A 342 -14.95 -3.02 5.96
N VAL A 343 -14.70 -4.16 5.30
CA VAL A 343 -15.52 -4.61 4.15
C VAL A 343 -16.98 -4.84 4.55
N ARG A 344 -17.24 -5.39 5.75
CA ARG A 344 -18.59 -5.56 6.28
C ARG A 344 -19.23 -4.22 6.64
N GLU A 345 -18.50 -3.36 7.36
CA GLU A 345 -18.96 -2.02 7.79
C GLU A 345 -19.35 -1.16 6.58
N LYS A 346 -18.53 -1.17 5.54
CA LYS A 346 -18.78 -0.41 4.30
C LYS A 346 -19.75 -1.09 3.37
N ARG A 347 -20.14 -2.35 3.63
CA ARG A 347 -21.03 -3.16 2.77
C ARG A 347 -20.54 -3.18 1.32
N VAL A 348 -19.27 -3.49 1.12
CA VAL A 348 -18.59 -3.50 -0.19
C VAL A 348 -18.20 -4.91 -0.64
N GLY A 349 -18.69 -5.93 0.05
CA GLY A 349 -18.37 -7.31 -0.29
C GLY A 349 -18.85 -8.31 0.75
N ILE A 350 -18.42 -9.55 0.55
CA ILE A 350 -18.74 -10.70 1.40
C ILE A 350 -17.47 -11.17 2.11
N VAL A 351 -17.61 -11.50 3.39
CA VAL A 351 -16.52 -12.09 4.17
C VAL A 351 -16.93 -13.47 4.64
N LEU A 352 -16.27 -14.47 4.06
CA LEU A 352 -16.49 -15.88 4.36
C LEU A 352 -15.67 -16.32 5.61
N ARG A 353 -16.11 -17.35 6.29
CA ARG A 353 -15.32 -18.00 7.34
C ARG A 353 -14.16 -18.82 6.76
N ASN A 354 -14.38 -19.42 5.58
CA ASN A 354 -13.36 -20.09 4.80
C ASN A 354 -13.82 -20.21 3.35
N PHE A 355 -12.89 -20.39 2.43
CA PHE A 355 -13.19 -20.51 1.00
C PHE A 355 -13.91 -21.82 0.60
N ARG A 356 -14.16 -22.75 1.53
CA ARG A 356 -15.11 -23.86 1.28
C ARG A 356 -16.54 -23.36 1.08
N GLN A 357 -16.83 -22.13 1.48
CA GLN A 357 -18.11 -21.45 1.30
C GLN A 357 -18.18 -20.61 0.01
N ILE A 358 -17.16 -20.68 -0.86
CA ILE A 358 -17.02 -19.78 -2.01
C ILE A 358 -18.22 -19.83 -2.96
N VAL A 359 -18.77 -21.02 -3.21
CA VAL A 359 -19.95 -21.20 -4.09
C VAL A 359 -21.16 -20.41 -3.56
N GLY A 360 -21.42 -20.50 -2.25
CA GLY A 360 -22.48 -19.72 -1.61
C GLY A 360 -22.21 -18.22 -1.65
N GLY A 361 -20.97 -17.81 -1.37
CA GLY A 361 -20.55 -16.42 -1.44
C GLY A 361 -20.70 -15.82 -2.84
N VAL A 362 -20.29 -16.54 -3.88
CA VAL A 362 -20.46 -16.07 -5.27
C VAL A 362 -21.93 -15.97 -5.64
N LYS A 363 -22.76 -16.98 -5.31
CA LYS A 363 -24.21 -16.91 -5.54
C LYS A 363 -24.83 -15.69 -4.86
N GLN A 364 -24.53 -15.47 -3.58
CA GLN A 364 -25.04 -14.32 -2.82
C GLN A 364 -24.58 -12.99 -3.44
N LEU A 365 -23.30 -12.87 -3.83
CA LEU A 365 -22.78 -11.64 -4.42
C LEU A 365 -23.44 -11.35 -5.77
N LEU A 366 -23.70 -12.38 -6.57
CA LEU A 366 -24.30 -12.23 -7.90
C LEU A 366 -25.83 -12.05 -7.87
N GLU A 367 -26.46 -12.17 -6.71
CA GLU A 367 -27.87 -11.78 -6.57
C GLU A 367 -28.04 -10.31 -6.98
N PRO A 368 -28.98 -9.97 -7.89
CA PRO A 368 -29.07 -8.64 -8.48
C PRO A 368 -29.15 -7.51 -7.45
N ALA A 369 -29.92 -7.70 -6.38
CA ALA A 369 -30.08 -6.71 -5.31
C ALA A 369 -28.76 -6.51 -4.53
N THR A 370 -28.09 -7.59 -4.15
CA THR A 370 -26.82 -7.59 -3.42
C THR A 370 -25.71 -6.94 -4.25
N LEU A 371 -25.58 -7.34 -5.51
CA LEU A 371 -24.57 -6.79 -6.41
C LEU A 371 -24.78 -5.30 -6.65
N ALA A 372 -26.05 -4.88 -6.86
CA ALA A 372 -26.39 -3.48 -7.05
C ALA A 372 -26.08 -2.64 -5.80
N GLU A 373 -26.34 -3.18 -4.61
CA GLU A 373 -26.01 -2.52 -3.35
C GLU A 373 -24.48 -2.36 -3.19
N PHE A 374 -23.73 -3.44 -3.31
CA PHE A 374 -22.28 -3.39 -3.16
C PHE A 374 -21.63 -2.45 -4.17
N ARG A 375 -22.10 -2.47 -5.43
CA ARG A 375 -21.61 -1.53 -6.45
C ARG A 375 -21.88 -0.08 -6.10
N ARG A 376 -23.07 0.25 -5.59
CA ARG A 376 -23.37 1.62 -5.14
C ARG A 376 -22.42 2.05 -4.01
N ASN A 377 -22.19 1.16 -3.03
CA ASN A 377 -21.34 1.46 -1.88
C ASN A 377 -19.86 1.63 -2.31
N VAL A 378 -19.36 0.75 -3.18
CA VAL A 378 -18.00 0.88 -3.73
C VAL A 378 -17.87 2.13 -4.58
N ALA A 379 -18.90 2.48 -5.37
CA ALA A 379 -18.89 3.70 -6.20
C ALA A 379 -18.82 4.99 -5.35
N ALA A 380 -19.39 4.97 -4.15
CA ALA A 380 -19.36 6.10 -3.21
C ALA A 380 -17.99 6.27 -2.51
N LEU A 381 -17.09 5.28 -2.59
CA LEU A 381 -15.74 5.41 -2.03
C LEU A 381 -14.86 6.18 -2.99
N GLU A 382 -14.22 7.20 -2.47
CA GLU A 382 -13.17 7.97 -3.15
C GLU A 382 -11.81 7.61 -2.59
N ASN A 383 -10.79 7.67 -3.42
CA ASN A 383 -9.41 7.56 -3.01
C ASN A 383 -8.53 8.46 -3.88
N ARG A 384 -8.09 9.56 -3.31
CA ARG A 384 -7.16 10.53 -3.91
C ARG A 384 -5.84 10.60 -3.14
N ALA A 385 -5.56 9.63 -2.27
CA ALA A 385 -4.44 9.67 -1.34
C ALA A 385 -3.09 9.96 -2.00
N ILE A 386 -2.87 9.45 -3.23
CA ILE A 386 -1.62 9.67 -3.96
C ILE A 386 -1.35 11.16 -4.28
N PHE A 387 -2.41 11.97 -4.38
CA PHE A 387 -2.33 13.43 -4.61
C PHE A 387 -2.37 14.20 -3.30
N GLU A 388 -3.10 13.71 -2.30
CA GLU A 388 -3.25 14.36 -0.99
C GLU A 388 -1.97 14.28 -0.15
N VAL A 389 -1.23 13.17 -0.23
CA VAL A 389 0.01 13.00 0.55
C VAL A 389 1.10 14.01 0.18
N PRO A 390 1.38 14.32 -1.09
CA PRO A 390 2.32 15.39 -1.43
C PRO A 390 1.92 16.77 -0.89
N GLU A 391 0.61 17.08 -0.78
CA GLU A 391 0.14 18.33 -0.17
C GLU A 391 0.42 18.37 1.34
N ILE A 392 0.27 17.22 2.01
CA ILE A 392 0.65 17.09 3.43
C ILE A 392 2.17 17.29 3.58
N PHE A 393 2.97 16.75 2.68
CA PHE A 393 4.42 16.94 2.69
C PHE A 393 4.80 18.41 2.45
N ALA A 394 4.14 19.12 1.52
CA ALA A 394 4.34 20.56 1.30
C ALA A 394 4.11 21.34 2.59
N LYS A 395 2.99 21.08 3.27
CA LYS A 395 2.69 21.71 4.56
C LYS A 395 3.77 21.47 5.61
N LEU A 396 4.31 20.23 5.69
CA LEU A 396 5.35 19.87 6.66
C LEU A 396 6.73 20.45 6.29
N LEU A 397 6.97 20.70 5.01
CA LEU A 397 8.17 21.37 4.48
C LEU A 397 8.09 22.91 4.53
N GLY A 398 6.95 23.47 4.99
CA GLY A 398 6.73 24.91 5.06
C GLY A 398 6.46 25.56 3.70
N GLU A 399 5.99 24.79 2.73
CA GLU A 399 5.60 25.28 1.40
C GLU A 399 4.09 25.48 1.29
N GLU A 400 3.66 26.36 0.40
CA GLU A 400 2.24 26.56 0.10
C GLU A 400 1.68 25.35 -0.66
N SER A 401 0.44 24.96 -0.31
CA SER A 401 -0.29 23.92 -1.04
C SER A 401 -0.55 24.37 -2.48
N ARG A 402 -0.31 23.50 -3.45
CA ARG A 402 -0.66 23.77 -4.84
C ARG A 402 -2.12 23.39 -5.07
N PRO A 403 -2.92 24.25 -5.73
CA PRO A 403 -4.25 23.83 -6.16
C PRO A 403 -4.13 22.68 -7.15
N ASP A 404 -5.07 21.73 -7.07
CA ASP A 404 -5.21 20.55 -7.96
C ASP A 404 -5.42 20.94 -9.43
#